data_101b2dc22742b6b6798d0ed3bb2fd6eb
#
_entry.id   101b2dc22742b6b6798d0ed3bb2fd6eb
#
_cell.length_a   1.000
_cell.length_b   1.000
_cell.length_c   1.000
_cell.angle_alpha   90.00
_cell.angle_beta   90.00
_cell.angle_gamma   90.00
#
_symmetry.space_group_name_H-M   'P 1'
#
loop_
_entity.id
_entity.type
_entity.pdbx_description
1 polymer ?
#
loop_
_entity_poly.entity_id
_entity_poly.type
_entity_poly.pdbx_seq_one_letter_code
_entity_poly.pdbx_strand_id
1 'polypeptide(L)'
;MDAECSIVVIDDHEMIAQGCQNEFARAGLAWTVSWFRSLRDVEWPAGRTLAILDLRLNDGTRPAEVIRELERRSVPVVVYTSGEAPDLIREATATEAVMAIINKTAPAQELIDAIKAALEGQPSASLDWARALEEDENFVGSHLSEREAQVITLYANGMQASTVARALGLSVNSVNQYVARIKDKYRAAGRLTTSSRVALFKEVARDGLISYYE
;
A
#
# COMPACT_ATOMS: atom_id res chain seq x y z
N MET A 1 1.47 -33.47 8.03
CA MET A 1 2.85 -32.96 8.29
C MET A 1 2.99 -31.73 7.40
N ASP A 2 2.95 -30.55 8.00
CA ASP A 2 3.16 -29.31 7.27
C ASP A 2 4.60 -29.36 6.74
N ALA A 3 4.74 -29.22 5.43
CA ALA A 3 6.05 -29.27 4.78
C ALA A 3 6.91 -28.12 5.32
N GLU A 4 8.19 -28.42 5.55
CA GLU A 4 9.20 -27.43 5.91
C GLU A 4 9.14 -26.25 4.92
N CYS A 5 8.86 -25.05 5.42
CA CYS A 5 8.72 -23.85 4.62
C CYS A 5 9.60 -22.74 5.20
N SER A 6 10.25 -22.00 4.34
CA SER A 6 11.04 -20.84 4.70
C SER A 6 10.23 -19.57 4.49
N ILE A 7 10.06 -18.79 5.55
CA ILE A 7 9.39 -17.48 5.53
C ILE A 7 10.47 -16.41 5.55
N VAL A 8 10.55 -15.64 4.47
CA VAL A 8 11.46 -14.51 4.33
C VAL A 8 10.70 -13.24 4.70
N VAL A 9 11.06 -12.61 5.81
CA VAL A 9 10.46 -11.33 6.24
C VAL A 9 11.33 -10.19 5.75
N ILE A 10 10.76 -9.32 4.92
CA ILE A 10 11.41 -8.10 4.42
C ILE A 10 10.68 -6.92 5.06
N ASP A 11 11.30 -6.34 6.08
CA ASP A 11 10.72 -5.29 6.92
C ASP A 11 11.88 -4.50 7.56
N ASP A 12 11.78 -3.20 7.71
CA ASP A 12 12.80 -2.38 8.37
C ASP A 12 12.83 -2.59 9.91
N HIS A 13 11.84 -3.31 10.47
CA HIS A 13 11.71 -3.64 11.88
C HIS A 13 11.91 -5.14 12.15
N GLU A 14 13.08 -5.53 12.67
CA GLU A 14 13.41 -6.91 13.02
C GLU A 14 12.41 -7.59 13.98
N MET A 15 11.80 -6.80 14.87
CA MET A 15 10.79 -7.29 15.83
C MET A 15 9.59 -7.96 15.17
N ILE A 16 9.27 -7.60 13.93
CA ILE A 16 8.18 -8.23 13.16
C ILE A 16 8.51 -9.70 12.90
N ALA A 17 9.73 -9.99 12.45
CA ALA A 17 10.16 -11.37 12.20
C ALA A 17 10.20 -12.22 13.48
N GLN A 18 10.66 -11.65 14.59
CA GLN A 18 10.65 -12.31 15.90
C GLN A 18 9.22 -12.59 16.36
N GLY A 19 8.30 -11.64 16.16
CA GLY A 19 6.87 -11.83 16.42
C GLY A 19 6.28 -12.97 15.60
N CYS A 20 6.52 -12.98 14.31
CA CYS A 20 6.10 -14.07 13.40
C CYS A 20 6.63 -15.43 13.84
N GLN A 21 7.93 -15.54 14.14
CA GLN A 21 8.54 -16.79 14.60
C GLN A 21 7.88 -17.33 15.87
N ASN A 22 7.58 -16.45 16.83
CA ASN A 22 6.92 -16.84 18.08
C ASN A 22 5.48 -17.32 17.84
N GLU A 23 4.70 -16.60 17.02
CA GLU A 23 3.31 -16.97 16.73
C GLU A 23 3.23 -18.27 15.91
N PHE A 24 4.13 -18.49 14.96
CA PHE A 24 4.20 -19.74 14.18
C PHE A 24 4.55 -20.92 15.08
N ALA A 25 5.52 -20.74 15.98
CA ALA A 25 5.87 -21.77 16.96
C ALA A 25 4.70 -22.11 17.91
N ARG A 26 3.96 -21.10 18.38
CA ARG A 26 2.75 -21.29 19.21
C ARG A 26 1.64 -22.05 18.46
N ALA A 27 1.54 -21.82 17.16
CA ALA A 27 0.59 -22.52 16.29
C ALA A 27 1.08 -23.93 15.90
N GLY A 28 2.25 -24.38 16.38
CA GLY A 28 2.83 -25.70 16.07
C GLY A 28 3.36 -25.84 14.65
N LEU A 29 3.66 -24.71 13.98
CA LEU A 29 4.15 -24.66 12.59
C LEU A 29 5.69 -24.75 12.59
N ALA A 30 6.23 -25.68 11.80
CA ALA A 30 7.68 -25.87 11.62
C ALA A 30 8.23 -24.96 10.51
N TRP A 31 7.83 -23.68 10.50
CA TRP A 31 8.30 -22.69 9.52
C TRP A 31 9.56 -22.00 10.04
N THR A 32 10.56 -21.89 9.19
CA THR A 32 11.80 -21.15 9.51
C THR A 32 11.62 -19.70 9.07
N VAL A 33 11.85 -18.75 9.97
CA VAL A 33 11.74 -17.33 9.68
C VAL A 33 13.14 -16.72 9.58
N SER A 34 13.40 -16.03 8.48
CA SER A 34 14.61 -15.22 8.26
C SER A 34 14.21 -13.78 8.03
N TRP A 35 14.93 -12.83 8.65
CA TRP A 35 14.67 -11.41 8.52
C TRP A 35 15.73 -10.71 7.68
N PHE A 36 15.27 -9.78 6.84
CA PHE A 36 16.11 -8.90 6.05
C PHE A 36 15.53 -7.49 6.02
N ARG A 37 16.37 -6.50 6.13
CA ARG A 37 15.95 -5.09 6.10
C ARG A 37 15.55 -4.66 4.69
N SER A 38 16.17 -5.23 3.68
CA SER A 38 15.90 -4.92 2.28
C SER A 38 15.99 -6.18 1.42
N LEU A 39 15.39 -6.12 0.23
CA LEU A 39 15.46 -7.22 -0.73
C LEU A 39 16.91 -7.56 -1.16
N ARG A 40 17.80 -6.58 -1.17
CA ARG A 40 19.20 -6.75 -1.59
C ARG A 40 20.00 -7.62 -0.65
N ASP A 41 19.59 -7.66 0.62
CA ASP A 41 20.26 -8.40 1.68
C ASP A 41 19.78 -9.86 1.77
N VAL A 42 18.72 -10.23 1.00
CA VAL A 42 18.07 -11.53 1.12
C VAL A 42 18.99 -12.65 0.64
N GLU A 43 19.34 -13.53 1.57
CA GLU A 43 19.93 -14.84 1.30
C GLU A 43 18.79 -15.85 1.07
N TRP A 44 18.59 -16.23 -0.18
CA TRP A 44 17.45 -17.05 -0.56
C TRP A 44 17.61 -18.49 -0.06
N PRO A 45 16.70 -18.96 0.80
CA PRO A 45 16.74 -20.35 1.24
C PRO A 45 16.40 -21.30 0.10
N ALA A 46 16.92 -22.51 0.16
CA ALA A 46 16.52 -23.58 -0.73
C ALA A 46 15.13 -24.13 -0.35
N GLY A 47 14.34 -24.53 -1.34
CA GLY A 47 13.04 -25.17 -1.11
C GLY A 47 11.86 -24.20 -1.17
N ARG A 48 10.76 -24.59 -0.51
CA ARG A 48 9.51 -23.83 -0.52
C ARG A 48 9.65 -22.56 0.29
N THR A 49 9.50 -21.42 -0.36
CA THR A 49 9.70 -20.11 0.25
C THR A 49 8.48 -19.22 0.02
N LEU A 50 8.14 -18.39 1.01
CA LEU A 50 7.16 -17.32 0.94
C LEU A 50 7.77 -16.05 1.51
N ALA A 51 7.45 -14.90 0.94
CA ALA A 51 7.86 -13.60 1.46
C ALA A 51 6.72 -12.92 2.23
N ILE A 52 7.03 -12.43 3.43
CA ILE A 52 6.23 -11.42 4.14
C ILE A 52 6.89 -10.08 3.86
N LEU A 53 6.15 -9.15 3.27
CA LEU A 53 6.68 -7.86 2.80
C LEU A 53 5.99 -6.70 3.49
N ASP A 54 6.77 -5.82 4.13
CA ASP A 54 6.29 -4.47 4.45
C ASP A 54 6.35 -3.58 3.20
N LEU A 55 5.33 -2.75 3.03
CA LEU A 55 5.27 -1.77 1.95
C LEU A 55 6.16 -0.53 2.23
N ARG A 56 6.62 -0.34 3.47
CA ARG A 56 7.47 0.80 3.88
C ARG A 56 8.83 0.34 4.41
N LEU A 57 9.76 0.11 3.51
CA LEU A 57 11.09 -0.39 3.88
C LEU A 57 12.08 0.70 4.32
N ASN A 58 11.75 1.98 4.12
CA ASN A 58 12.62 3.13 4.43
C ASN A 58 14.04 3.05 3.83
N ASP A 59 14.24 2.23 2.79
CA ASP A 59 15.51 2.07 2.06
C ASP A 59 15.50 2.78 0.69
N GLY A 60 14.40 3.47 0.38
CA GLY A 60 14.17 4.16 -0.89
C GLY A 60 13.70 3.24 -2.04
N THR A 61 13.55 1.94 -1.79
CA THR A 61 13.05 1.00 -2.80
C THR A 61 11.52 1.05 -2.87
N ARG A 62 10.96 1.06 -4.06
CA ARG A 62 9.51 1.01 -4.24
C ARG A 62 8.99 -0.41 -4.04
N PRO A 63 7.87 -0.62 -3.33
CA PRO A 63 7.27 -1.94 -3.16
C PRO A 63 7.04 -2.70 -4.47
N ALA A 64 6.60 -2.01 -5.52
CA ALA A 64 6.42 -2.61 -6.83
C ALA A 64 7.71 -3.20 -7.44
N GLU A 65 8.88 -2.66 -7.12
CA GLU A 65 10.17 -3.21 -7.56
C GLU A 65 10.50 -4.48 -6.81
N VAL A 66 10.26 -4.49 -5.50
CA VAL A 66 10.44 -5.66 -4.63
C VAL A 66 9.52 -6.80 -5.09
N ILE A 67 8.23 -6.49 -5.28
CA ILE A 67 7.22 -7.48 -5.68
C ILE A 67 7.55 -8.08 -7.05
N ARG A 68 7.95 -7.27 -8.05
CA ARG A 68 8.36 -7.78 -9.36
C ARG A 68 9.58 -8.70 -9.30
N GLU A 69 10.52 -8.44 -8.38
CA GLU A 69 11.66 -9.34 -8.18
C GLU A 69 11.23 -10.66 -7.53
N LEU A 70 10.31 -10.62 -6.54
CA LEU A 70 9.73 -11.80 -5.92
C LEU A 70 8.93 -12.63 -6.94
N GLU A 71 8.16 -11.97 -7.81
CA GLU A 71 7.42 -12.60 -8.91
C GLU A 71 8.35 -13.32 -9.89
N ARG A 72 9.46 -12.68 -10.31
CA ARG A 72 10.47 -13.32 -11.17
C ARG A 72 11.09 -14.57 -10.55
N ARG A 73 11.14 -14.63 -9.22
CA ARG A 73 11.62 -15.79 -8.46
C ARG A 73 10.54 -16.82 -8.17
N SER A 74 9.29 -16.55 -8.59
CA SER A 74 8.12 -17.38 -8.25
C SER A 74 7.93 -17.53 -6.73
N VAL A 75 8.25 -16.49 -5.96
CA VAL A 75 8.06 -16.45 -4.53
C VAL A 75 6.72 -15.76 -4.24
N PRO A 76 5.72 -16.45 -3.67
CA PRO A 76 4.46 -15.83 -3.29
C PRO A 76 4.68 -14.82 -2.16
N VAL A 77 3.90 -13.74 -2.18
CA VAL A 77 4.02 -12.60 -1.29
C VAL A 77 2.77 -12.45 -0.43
N VAL A 78 2.95 -12.36 0.86
CA VAL A 78 1.94 -11.83 1.79
C VAL A 78 2.42 -10.45 2.23
N VAL A 79 1.65 -9.43 1.86
CA VAL A 79 1.91 -8.07 2.32
C VAL A 79 1.45 -7.93 3.76
N TYR A 80 2.31 -7.41 4.63
CA TYR A 80 2.03 -7.20 6.05
C TYR A 80 2.35 -5.76 6.41
N THR A 81 1.34 -4.89 6.42
CA THR A 81 1.50 -3.44 6.46
C THR A 81 0.65 -2.77 7.52
N SER A 82 1.02 -1.57 7.96
CA SER A 82 0.21 -0.76 8.86
C SER A 82 -1.05 -0.15 8.20
N GLY A 83 -1.21 -0.27 6.87
CA GLY A 83 -2.42 0.16 6.17
C GLY A 83 -2.54 1.67 5.93
N GLU A 84 -1.46 2.44 6.11
CA GLU A 84 -1.47 3.91 6.01
C GLU A 84 -1.14 4.46 4.61
N ALA A 85 -0.95 3.60 3.61
CA ALA A 85 -0.51 3.99 2.27
C ALA A 85 -1.32 3.30 1.17
N PRO A 86 -2.50 3.83 0.81
CA PRO A 86 -3.38 3.25 -0.21
C PRO A 86 -2.72 3.11 -1.58
N ASP A 87 -1.85 4.06 -1.95
CA ASP A 87 -1.07 4.03 -3.17
C ASP A 87 -0.14 2.81 -3.25
N LEU A 88 0.52 2.48 -2.14
CA LEU A 88 1.40 1.31 -2.05
C LEU A 88 0.60 -0.01 -2.08
N ILE A 89 -0.58 -0.04 -1.46
CA ILE A 89 -1.50 -1.18 -1.53
C ILE A 89 -1.92 -1.41 -2.99
N ARG A 90 -2.26 -0.36 -3.70
CA ARG A 90 -2.65 -0.39 -5.10
C ARG A 90 -1.51 -0.91 -6.00
N GLU A 91 -0.28 -0.43 -5.79
CA GLU A 91 0.89 -0.95 -6.49
C GLU A 91 1.09 -2.45 -6.22
N ALA A 92 0.82 -2.89 -4.99
CA ALA A 92 0.96 -4.29 -4.59
C ALA A 92 -0.10 -5.20 -5.22
N THR A 93 -1.36 -4.77 -5.29
CA THR A 93 -2.46 -5.58 -5.85
C THR A 93 -2.42 -5.71 -7.37
N ALA A 94 -1.61 -4.91 -8.06
CA ALA A 94 -1.45 -4.95 -9.50
C ALA A 94 -0.70 -6.20 -10.02
N THR A 95 -0.22 -7.08 -9.14
CA THR A 95 0.56 -8.29 -9.50
C THR A 95 -0.08 -9.56 -8.94
N GLU A 96 0.09 -10.68 -9.66
CA GLU A 96 -0.39 -11.99 -9.22
C GLU A 96 0.49 -12.63 -8.12
N ALA A 97 1.69 -12.10 -7.89
CA ALA A 97 2.59 -12.60 -6.85
C ALA A 97 2.07 -12.31 -5.43
N VAL A 98 1.27 -11.24 -5.26
CA VAL A 98 0.67 -10.89 -3.98
C VAL A 98 -0.57 -11.74 -3.74
N MET A 99 -0.47 -12.62 -2.76
CA MET A 99 -1.50 -13.60 -2.41
C MET A 99 -2.42 -13.13 -1.29
N ALA A 100 -1.96 -12.18 -0.46
CA ALA A 100 -2.75 -11.59 0.63
C ALA A 100 -2.20 -10.23 1.03
N ILE A 101 -3.06 -9.38 1.61
CA ILE A 101 -2.69 -8.14 2.29
C ILE A 101 -3.28 -8.18 3.70
N ILE A 102 -2.41 -8.16 4.70
CA ILE A 102 -2.78 -8.26 6.12
C ILE A 102 -2.31 -6.99 6.84
N ASN A 103 -3.19 -6.42 7.65
CA ASN A 103 -2.83 -5.29 8.49
C ASN A 103 -2.00 -5.77 9.69
N LYS A 104 -0.93 -5.05 10.07
CA LYS A 104 -0.10 -5.35 11.24
C LYS A 104 -0.86 -5.34 12.58
N THR A 105 -2.07 -4.77 12.61
CA THR A 105 -2.97 -4.80 13.77
C THR A 105 -3.92 -5.98 13.79
N ALA A 106 -3.97 -6.79 12.72
CA ALA A 106 -4.81 -7.97 12.64
C ALA A 106 -4.34 -9.07 13.62
N PRO A 107 -5.25 -9.95 14.06
CA PRO A 107 -4.86 -11.12 14.84
C PRO A 107 -3.82 -11.98 14.11
N ALA A 108 -2.84 -12.53 14.83
CA ALA A 108 -1.79 -13.37 14.24
C ALA A 108 -2.34 -14.58 13.45
N GLN A 109 -3.50 -15.09 13.85
CA GLN A 109 -4.18 -16.18 13.15
C GLN A 109 -4.53 -15.84 11.71
N GLU A 110 -4.92 -14.58 11.45
CA GLU A 110 -5.25 -14.11 10.10
C GLU A 110 -4.01 -14.13 9.17
N LEU A 111 -2.85 -13.71 9.70
CA LEU A 111 -1.58 -13.82 8.97
C LEU A 111 -1.22 -15.29 8.69
N ILE A 112 -1.39 -16.18 9.68
CA ILE A 112 -1.11 -17.62 9.53
C ILE A 112 -2.00 -18.24 8.44
N ASP A 113 -3.29 -17.94 8.46
CA ASP A 113 -4.24 -18.46 7.48
C ASP A 113 -3.94 -17.95 6.07
N ALA A 114 -3.58 -16.67 5.95
CA ALA A 114 -3.15 -16.08 4.68
C ALA A 114 -1.87 -16.74 4.13
N ILE A 115 -0.88 -17.02 4.98
CA ILE A 115 0.35 -17.72 4.58
C ILE A 115 0.03 -19.14 4.12
N LYS A 116 -0.83 -19.88 4.83
CA LYS A 116 -1.23 -21.23 4.43
C LYS A 116 -1.90 -21.23 3.05
N ALA A 117 -2.87 -20.34 2.83
CA ALA A 117 -3.53 -20.18 1.56
C ALA A 117 -2.54 -19.83 0.42
N ALA A 118 -1.64 -18.87 0.67
CA ALA A 118 -0.61 -18.48 -0.29
C ALA A 118 0.34 -19.64 -0.65
N LEU A 119 0.72 -20.46 0.32
CA LEU A 119 1.52 -21.65 0.09
C LEU A 119 0.78 -22.72 -0.74
N GLU A 120 -0.52 -22.74 -0.72
CA GLU A 120 -1.38 -23.61 -1.57
C GLU A 120 -1.68 -22.99 -2.94
N GLY A 121 -1.15 -21.80 -3.21
CA GLY A 121 -1.40 -21.03 -4.45
C GLY A 121 -2.79 -20.43 -4.51
N GLN A 122 -3.45 -20.25 -3.36
CA GLN A 122 -4.78 -19.67 -3.25
C GLN A 122 -4.69 -18.24 -2.73
N PRO A 123 -5.20 -17.25 -3.46
CA PRO A 123 -5.29 -15.89 -2.96
C PRO A 123 -6.27 -15.81 -1.78
N SER A 124 -5.92 -15.03 -0.77
CA SER A 124 -6.77 -14.82 0.41
C SER A 124 -7.91 -13.84 0.11
N ALA A 125 -9.06 -14.01 0.77
CA ALA A 125 -10.18 -13.07 0.75
C ALA A 125 -9.80 -11.64 1.20
N SER A 126 -8.70 -11.47 1.91
CA SER A 126 -8.14 -10.15 2.23
C SER A 126 -7.73 -9.34 0.99
N LEU A 127 -7.41 -9.99 -0.13
CA LEU A 127 -7.18 -9.33 -1.42
C LEU A 127 -8.46 -8.76 -2.03
N ASP A 128 -9.59 -9.46 -1.89
CA ASP A 128 -10.87 -8.97 -2.40
C ASP A 128 -11.31 -7.71 -1.64
N TRP A 129 -11.05 -7.67 -0.33
CA TRP A 129 -11.27 -6.47 0.47
C TRP A 129 -10.32 -5.31 0.05
N ALA A 130 -9.05 -5.59 -0.19
CA ALA A 130 -8.10 -4.59 -0.66
C ALA A 130 -8.49 -4.05 -2.04
N ARG A 131 -8.94 -4.92 -2.95
CA ARG A 131 -9.46 -4.53 -4.28
C ARG A 131 -10.77 -3.75 -4.17
N ALA A 132 -11.68 -4.12 -3.26
CA ALA A 132 -12.91 -3.38 -3.01
C ALA A 132 -12.64 -1.98 -2.44
N LEU A 133 -11.62 -1.83 -1.59
CA LEU A 133 -11.15 -0.52 -1.15
C LEU A 133 -10.59 0.32 -2.31
N GLU A 134 -9.95 -0.30 -3.29
CA GLU A 134 -9.49 0.37 -4.51
C GLU A 134 -10.66 0.88 -5.35
N GLU A 135 -11.73 0.12 -5.49
CA GLU A 135 -12.92 0.54 -6.23
C GLU A 135 -13.60 1.74 -5.55
N ASP A 136 -13.70 1.75 -4.23
CA ASP A 136 -14.27 2.88 -3.46
C ASP A 136 -13.34 4.11 -3.42
N GLU A 137 -12.02 3.91 -3.32
CA GLU A 137 -11.04 5.01 -3.32
C GLU A 137 -10.78 5.58 -4.72
N ASN A 138 -10.86 4.76 -5.77
CA ASN A 138 -10.83 5.20 -7.17
C ASN A 138 -12.03 6.06 -7.55
N PHE A 139 -13.08 6.08 -6.72
CA PHE A 139 -14.28 6.90 -6.98
C PHE A 139 -13.93 8.37 -7.18
N VAL A 140 -13.06 8.95 -6.36
CA VAL A 140 -12.67 10.36 -6.50
C VAL A 140 -11.66 10.56 -7.63
N GLY A 141 -10.68 9.65 -7.78
CA GLY A 141 -9.72 9.68 -8.89
C GLY A 141 -10.41 9.55 -10.26
N SER A 142 -11.43 8.68 -10.36
CA SER A 142 -12.24 8.52 -11.58
C SER A 142 -13.23 9.68 -11.82
N HIS A 143 -13.55 10.48 -10.79
CA HIS A 143 -14.47 11.61 -10.88
C HIS A 143 -13.77 12.95 -11.05
N LEU A 144 -12.45 13.02 -10.88
CA LEU A 144 -11.67 14.20 -11.21
C LEU A 144 -11.25 14.15 -12.67
N SER A 145 -11.53 15.21 -13.42
CA SER A 145 -10.92 15.37 -14.74
C SER A 145 -9.40 15.53 -14.59
N GLU A 146 -8.65 15.22 -15.64
CA GLU A 146 -7.20 15.38 -15.68
C GLU A 146 -6.76 16.79 -15.24
N ARG A 147 -7.55 17.80 -15.64
CA ARG A 147 -7.29 19.20 -15.27
C ARG A 147 -7.55 19.49 -13.78
N GLU A 148 -8.57 18.88 -13.21
CA GLU A 148 -8.87 18.97 -11.79
C GLU A 148 -7.77 18.28 -10.98
N ALA A 149 -7.30 17.12 -11.42
CA ALA A 149 -6.19 16.40 -10.79
C ALA A 149 -4.90 17.25 -10.78
N GLN A 150 -4.52 17.84 -11.92
CA GLN A 150 -3.37 18.75 -12.00
C GLN A 150 -3.48 19.93 -11.04
N VAL A 151 -4.64 20.58 -10.99
CA VAL A 151 -4.88 21.74 -10.11
C VAL A 151 -4.79 21.34 -8.65
N ILE A 152 -5.44 20.22 -8.26
CA ILE A 152 -5.51 19.85 -6.84
C ILE A 152 -4.18 19.33 -6.32
N THR A 153 -3.40 18.61 -7.13
CA THR A 153 -2.05 18.17 -6.80
C THR A 153 -1.15 19.33 -6.39
N LEU A 154 -1.09 20.37 -7.23
CA LEU A 154 -0.26 21.55 -6.94
C LEU A 154 -0.80 22.36 -5.76
N TYR A 155 -2.13 22.54 -5.70
CA TYR A 155 -2.76 23.31 -4.63
C TYR A 155 -2.65 22.62 -3.28
N ALA A 156 -2.87 21.31 -3.20
CA ALA A 156 -2.77 20.54 -1.97
C ALA A 156 -1.33 20.52 -1.44
N ASN A 157 -0.32 20.42 -2.32
CA ASN A 157 1.10 20.52 -1.97
C ASN A 157 1.55 21.91 -1.46
N GLY A 158 0.63 22.81 -1.15
CA GLY A 158 0.96 24.05 -0.48
C GLY A 158 1.09 25.26 -1.42
N MET A 159 1.04 25.10 -2.74
CA MET A 159 1.15 26.23 -3.68
C MET A 159 -0.04 27.18 -3.55
N GLN A 160 0.24 28.48 -3.65
CA GLN A 160 -0.79 29.51 -3.71
C GLN A 160 -1.54 29.42 -5.04
N ALA A 161 -2.81 29.80 -5.05
CA ALA A 161 -3.66 29.78 -6.27
C ALA A 161 -3.04 30.58 -7.44
N SER A 162 -2.32 31.65 -7.15
CA SER A 162 -1.60 32.46 -8.16
C SER A 162 -0.42 31.69 -8.79
N THR A 163 0.28 30.86 -8.00
CA THR A 163 1.41 30.03 -8.48
C THR A 163 0.87 28.87 -9.32
N VAL A 164 -0.21 28.20 -8.85
CA VAL A 164 -0.91 27.15 -9.62
C VAL A 164 -1.42 27.71 -10.95
N ALA A 165 -2.04 28.89 -10.93
CA ALA A 165 -2.54 29.57 -12.13
C ALA A 165 -1.43 29.78 -13.17
N ARG A 166 -0.28 30.28 -12.73
CA ARG A 166 0.90 30.49 -13.59
C ARG A 166 1.44 29.18 -14.14
N ALA A 167 1.58 28.14 -13.28
CA ALA A 167 2.12 26.86 -13.67
C ALA A 167 1.26 26.14 -14.73
N LEU A 168 -0.06 26.30 -14.64
CA LEU A 168 -1.02 25.62 -15.51
C LEU A 168 -1.62 26.48 -16.63
N GLY A 169 -1.17 27.74 -16.77
CA GLY A 169 -1.70 28.68 -17.79
C GLY A 169 -3.18 29.04 -17.55
N LEU A 170 -3.59 29.16 -16.29
CA LEU A 170 -4.97 29.47 -15.87
C LEU A 170 -5.07 30.85 -15.24
N SER A 171 -6.30 31.35 -15.10
CA SER A 171 -6.58 32.48 -14.22
C SER A 171 -6.68 32.03 -12.76
N VAL A 172 -6.37 32.90 -11.81
CA VAL A 172 -6.55 32.64 -10.37
C VAL A 172 -8.01 32.29 -10.06
N ASN A 173 -8.95 32.96 -10.72
CA ASN A 173 -10.38 32.68 -10.57
C ASN A 173 -10.72 31.24 -11.03
N SER A 174 -10.16 30.79 -12.15
CA SER A 174 -10.34 29.43 -12.64
C SER A 174 -9.79 28.39 -11.64
N VAL A 175 -8.60 28.63 -11.07
CA VAL A 175 -8.03 27.74 -10.04
C VAL A 175 -8.97 27.65 -8.83
N ASN A 176 -9.49 28.79 -8.34
CA ASN A 176 -10.42 28.79 -7.20
C ASN A 176 -11.72 28.03 -7.52
N GLN A 177 -12.25 28.17 -8.74
CA GLN A 177 -13.42 27.40 -9.18
C GLN A 177 -13.15 25.90 -9.27
N TYR A 178 -11.97 25.49 -9.74
CA TYR A 178 -11.57 24.08 -9.73
C TYR A 178 -11.50 23.55 -8.30
N VAL A 179 -10.80 24.24 -7.41
CA VAL A 179 -10.67 23.84 -5.98
C VAL A 179 -12.04 23.74 -5.31
N ALA A 180 -12.97 24.67 -5.58
CA ALA A 180 -14.33 24.62 -5.05
C ALA A 180 -15.07 23.37 -5.52
N ARG A 181 -15.10 23.10 -6.84
CA ARG A 181 -15.75 21.91 -7.43
C ARG A 181 -15.16 20.61 -6.90
N ILE A 182 -13.83 20.53 -6.76
CA ILE A 182 -13.15 19.36 -6.21
C ILE A 182 -13.59 19.15 -4.76
N LYS A 183 -13.59 20.19 -3.93
CA LYS A 183 -14.09 20.09 -2.55
C LYS A 183 -15.55 19.61 -2.50
N ASP A 184 -16.37 20.03 -3.41
CA ASP A 184 -17.77 19.60 -3.46
C ASP A 184 -17.89 18.12 -3.86
N LYS A 185 -17.04 17.62 -4.77
CA LYS A 185 -16.95 16.20 -5.11
C LYS A 185 -16.54 15.36 -3.90
N TYR A 186 -15.51 15.76 -3.16
CA TYR A 186 -15.07 15.08 -1.92
C TYR A 186 -16.16 15.11 -0.83
N ARG A 187 -16.92 16.20 -0.71
CA ARG A 187 -18.05 16.27 0.22
C ARG A 187 -19.20 15.36 -0.19
N ALA A 188 -19.54 15.34 -1.48
CA ALA A 188 -20.57 14.45 -2.00
C ALA A 188 -20.25 12.97 -1.75
N ALA A 189 -18.96 12.60 -1.78
CA ALA A 189 -18.47 11.28 -1.42
C ALA A 189 -18.37 11.05 0.11
N GLY A 190 -18.80 12.01 0.96
CA GLY A 190 -18.74 11.89 2.42
C GLY A 190 -17.31 11.98 3.02
N ARG A 191 -16.30 12.29 2.20
CA ARG A 191 -14.89 12.24 2.57
C ARG A 191 -14.35 13.55 3.16
N LEU A 192 -14.96 14.70 2.84
CA LEU A 192 -14.51 16.01 3.30
C LEU A 192 -15.54 16.63 4.26
N THR A 193 -15.29 16.60 5.55
CA THR A 193 -16.16 17.19 6.58
C THR A 193 -15.85 18.66 6.85
N THR A 194 -14.62 19.12 6.56
CA THR A 194 -14.17 20.50 6.76
C THR A 194 -13.56 21.06 5.49
N SER A 195 -13.68 22.38 5.28
CA SER A 195 -13.11 23.07 4.10
C SER A 195 -11.62 23.41 4.23
N SER A 196 -10.93 22.91 5.27
CA SER A 196 -9.53 23.25 5.51
C SER A 196 -8.63 22.66 4.42
N ARG A 197 -7.52 23.36 4.13
CA ARG A 197 -6.52 22.89 3.17
C ARG A 197 -5.85 21.60 3.64
N VAL A 198 -5.64 21.47 4.95
CA VAL A 198 -5.05 20.28 5.56
C VAL A 198 -5.95 19.06 5.40
N ALA A 199 -7.27 19.22 5.58
CA ALA A 199 -8.21 18.13 5.35
C ALA A 199 -8.21 17.71 3.88
N LEU A 200 -8.22 18.67 2.96
CA LEU A 200 -8.14 18.42 1.53
C LEU A 200 -6.81 17.73 1.15
N PHE A 201 -5.67 18.17 1.72
CA PHE A 201 -4.37 17.53 1.51
C PHE A 201 -4.40 16.05 1.90
N LYS A 202 -4.98 15.72 3.06
CA LYS A 202 -5.08 14.33 3.53
C LYS A 202 -5.87 13.46 2.56
N GLU A 203 -7.00 13.95 2.04
CA GLU A 203 -7.82 13.21 1.10
C GLU A 203 -7.16 13.05 -0.27
N VAL A 204 -6.51 14.09 -0.78
CA VAL A 204 -5.77 14.06 -2.04
C VAL A 204 -4.54 13.12 -1.96
N ALA A 205 -3.87 13.08 -0.82
CA ALA A 205 -2.79 12.14 -0.56
C ALA A 205 -3.30 10.70 -0.44
N ARG A 206 -4.45 10.50 0.20
CA ARG A 206 -5.13 9.20 0.29
C ARG A 206 -5.50 8.65 -1.09
N ASP A 207 -5.85 9.53 -2.04
CA ASP A 207 -6.13 9.15 -3.43
C ASP A 207 -4.86 8.93 -4.28
N GLY A 208 -3.66 9.03 -3.69
CA GLY A 208 -2.39 8.86 -4.39
C GLY A 208 -2.03 9.96 -5.39
N LEU A 209 -2.76 11.09 -5.37
CA LEU A 209 -2.48 12.24 -6.25
C LEU A 209 -1.26 13.06 -5.79
N ILE A 210 -0.87 12.90 -4.54
CA ILE A 210 0.35 13.49 -3.95
C ILE A 210 1.02 12.47 -3.03
N SER A 211 2.34 12.47 -3.01
CA SER A 211 3.12 11.62 -2.11
C SER A 211 3.41 12.35 -0.79
N TYR A 212 3.42 11.61 0.33
CA TYR A 212 3.88 12.12 1.63
C TYR A 212 5.41 12.28 1.70
N TYR A 213 6.14 11.95 0.62
CA TYR A 213 7.59 11.90 0.61
C TYR A 213 8.17 12.99 -0.31
N GLU A 214 8.59 14.08 0.28
CA GLU A 214 9.79 14.86 -0.03
C GLU A 214 10.44 15.28 1.27
#